data_d2731ff312951b39d7ba3da8b28f1a33
#
_entry.id   d2731ff312951b39d7ba3da8b28f1a33
#
_cell.length_a   1.000
_cell.length_b   1.000
_cell.length_c   1.000
_cell.angle_alpha   90.00
_cell.angle_beta   90.00
_cell.angle_gamma   90.00
#
_symmetry.space_group_name_H-M   'P 1'
#
loop_
_entity.id
_entity.type
_entity.pdbx_description
1 polymer ?
#
loop_
_entity_poly.entity_id
_entity_poly.type
_entity_poly.pdbx_seq_one_letter_code
_entity_poly.pdbx_strand_id
1 'polypeptide(L)'
;MNALSPFGWAYAAGAGLRNALYDRGWLAAHDLGAPAISIGNITAGGTGKTPVVALVAGLLIENGEKVCILTRGYGRREPAKRVVVSDGSSILADAETGGDEPVELARRLGGKAVIVTDRDRVAAAKFARSEFGVTCFVLDDGFQHRRAARGLDIVCIDATDPFGGGELLPAGRLRESPANLRRADAVIITKAEAAADLAKLEQEIRRFAPEAEIFRAESGISGFTELSAFLAGENVSSNRELPGPAFAFCGLGN
;
A
#
# COMPACT_ATOMS: atom_id res chain seq x y z
N MET A 1 27.53 14.76 8.72
CA MET A 1 26.40 14.41 9.61
C MET A 1 25.30 15.41 9.34
N ASN A 2 24.11 14.94 8.99
CA ASN A 2 22.95 15.80 8.73
C ASN A 2 22.47 16.39 10.05
N ALA A 3 22.08 17.68 10.10
CA ALA A 3 21.59 18.34 11.31
C ALA A 3 20.35 17.67 11.94
N LEU A 4 19.64 16.85 11.14
CA LEU A 4 18.44 16.08 11.55
C LEU A 4 18.77 14.69 12.14
N SER A 5 20.03 14.23 12.09
CA SER A 5 20.42 12.89 12.58
C SER A 5 20.03 12.61 14.06
N PRO A 6 20.11 13.56 15.02
CA PRO A 6 19.67 13.30 16.41
C PRO A 6 18.19 13.00 16.52
N PHE A 7 17.34 13.66 15.72
CA PHE A 7 15.91 13.39 15.66
C PHE A 7 15.60 12.04 15.01
N GLY A 8 16.42 11.65 14.01
CA GLY A 8 16.35 10.33 13.41
C GLY A 8 16.63 9.21 14.41
N TRP A 9 17.60 9.40 15.31
CA TRP A 9 17.90 8.43 16.38
C TRP A 9 16.78 8.33 17.40
N ALA A 10 16.19 9.46 17.82
CA ALA A 10 15.04 9.46 18.71
C ALA A 10 13.83 8.73 18.08
N TYR A 11 13.57 9.00 16.80
CA TYR A 11 12.55 8.28 16.02
C TYR A 11 12.84 6.78 15.92
N ALA A 12 14.09 6.41 15.61
CA ALA A 12 14.54 5.02 15.54
C ALA A 12 14.33 4.29 16.87
N ALA A 13 14.71 4.92 17.98
CA ALA A 13 14.53 4.37 19.32
C ALA A 13 13.04 4.15 19.64
N GLY A 14 12.19 5.14 19.35
CA GLY A 14 10.74 5.03 19.55
C GLY A 14 10.10 3.94 18.70
N ALA A 15 10.42 3.87 17.40
CA ALA A 15 9.94 2.84 16.50
C ALA A 15 10.46 1.45 16.92
N GLY A 16 11.73 1.34 17.28
CA GLY A 16 12.34 0.11 17.76
C GLY A 16 11.72 -0.39 19.06
N LEU A 17 11.53 0.50 20.04
CA LEU A 17 10.85 0.16 21.31
C LEU A 17 9.43 -0.33 21.04
N ARG A 18 8.65 0.39 20.24
CA ARG A 18 7.29 -0.01 19.89
C ARG A 18 7.26 -1.40 19.23
N ASN A 19 8.17 -1.67 18.31
CA ASN A 19 8.26 -2.99 17.66
C ASN A 19 8.64 -4.07 18.68
N ALA A 20 9.60 -3.81 19.56
CA ALA A 20 9.98 -4.75 20.60
C ALA A 20 8.84 -5.05 21.60
N LEU A 21 7.98 -4.07 21.89
CA LEU A 21 6.80 -4.27 22.74
C LEU A 21 5.76 -5.20 22.07
N TYR A 22 5.56 -5.07 20.74
CA TYR A 22 4.73 -6.01 19.97
C TYR A 22 5.36 -7.41 19.90
N ASP A 23 6.68 -7.48 19.65
CA ASP A 23 7.40 -8.77 19.54
C ASP A 23 7.36 -9.56 20.85
N ARG A 24 7.30 -8.87 22.00
CA ARG A 24 7.16 -9.47 23.34
C ARG A 24 5.71 -9.69 23.78
N GLY A 25 4.73 -9.34 22.96
CA GLY A 25 3.31 -9.43 23.33
C GLY A 25 2.81 -8.44 24.37
N TRP A 26 3.60 -7.40 24.70
CA TRP A 26 3.19 -6.34 25.63
C TRP A 26 2.19 -5.35 24.99
N LEU A 27 2.23 -5.23 23.68
CA LEU A 27 1.19 -4.56 22.91
C LEU A 27 0.39 -5.62 22.14
N ALA A 28 -0.93 -5.58 22.30
CA ALA A 28 -1.81 -6.55 21.67
C ALA A 28 -2.05 -6.21 20.20
N ALA A 29 -1.95 -7.21 19.32
CA ALA A 29 -2.57 -7.19 18.01
C ALA A 29 -4.03 -7.69 18.16
N HIS A 30 -4.96 -6.99 17.55
CA HIS A 30 -6.39 -7.30 17.61
C HIS A 30 -6.82 -8.03 16.36
N ASP A 31 -7.52 -9.14 16.55
CA ASP A 31 -8.16 -9.85 15.47
C ASP A 31 -9.19 -8.96 14.77
N LEU A 32 -9.19 -8.98 13.45
CA LEU A 32 -10.15 -8.27 12.61
C LEU A 32 -11.44 -9.08 12.37
N GLY A 33 -11.42 -10.35 12.82
CA GLY A 33 -12.54 -11.28 12.72
C GLY A 33 -12.70 -11.91 11.34
N ALA A 34 -11.76 -11.71 10.42
CA ALA A 34 -11.62 -12.38 9.13
C ALA A 34 -10.14 -12.34 8.72
N PRO A 35 -9.68 -13.25 7.82
CA PRO A 35 -8.33 -13.22 7.29
C PRO A 35 -7.93 -11.84 6.77
N ALA A 36 -6.69 -11.45 7.02
CA ALA A 36 -6.17 -10.16 6.61
C ALA A 36 -4.79 -10.28 5.99
N ILE A 37 -4.56 -9.54 4.92
CA ILE A 37 -3.27 -9.37 4.25
C ILE A 37 -2.85 -7.91 4.42
N SER A 38 -1.63 -7.69 4.87
CA SER A 38 -1.06 -6.34 4.96
C SER A 38 -0.15 -6.09 3.77
N ILE A 39 -0.34 -4.97 3.10
CA ILE A 39 0.55 -4.48 2.05
C ILE A 39 1.10 -3.15 2.51
N GLY A 40 2.43 -3.05 2.59
CA GLY A 40 3.09 -1.86 3.08
C GLY A 40 4.47 -1.66 2.51
N ASN A 41 5.24 -0.79 3.12
CA ASN A 41 6.62 -0.51 2.76
C ASN A 41 7.39 -0.02 3.98
N ILE A 42 8.71 0.11 3.86
CA ILE A 42 9.58 0.61 4.92
C ILE A 42 10.08 2.04 4.66
N THR A 43 9.82 2.62 3.50
CA THR A 43 10.25 3.97 3.11
C THR A 43 9.07 4.92 2.99
N ALA A 44 9.27 6.20 3.21
CA ALA A 44 8.30 7.24 2.87
C ALA A 44 8.35 7.55 1.37
N GLY A 45 7.17 7.75 0.75
CA GLY A 45 7.01 8.06 -0.68
C GLY A 45 6.31 6.97 -1.48
N GLY A 46 6.21 7.19 -2.78
CA GLY A 46 5.50 6.32 -3.72
C GLY A 46 6.31 5.06 -4.07
N THR A 47 6.08 3.97 -3.37
CA THR A 47 6.77 2.69 -3.58
C THR A 47 5.97 1.70 -4.44
N GLY A 48 4.97 2.18 -5.20
CA GLY A 48 4.14 1.30 -6.04
C GLY A 48 3.19 0.38 -5.27
N LYS A 49 2.84 0.70 -4.01
CA LYS A 49 1.89 -0.09 -3.21
C LYS A 49 0.49 -0.18 -3.81
N THR A 50 -0.05 0.94 -4.27
CA THR A 50 -1.44 1.03 -4.74
C THR A 50 -1.78 0.03 -5.86
N PRO A 51 -0.92 -0.15 -6.90
CA PRO A 51 -1.12 -1.22 -7.88
C PRO A 51 -1.08 -2.63 -7.26
N VAL A 52 -0.21 -2.88 -6.28
CA VAL A 52 -0.11 -4.18 -5.61
C VAL A 52 -1.35 -4.44 -4.75
N VAL A 53 -1.85 -3.43 -4.02
CA VAL A 53 -3.13 -3.52 -3.28
C VAL A 53 -4.28 -3.87 -4.22
N ALA A 54 -4.37 -3.20 -5.37
CA ALA A 54 -5.39 -3.48 -6.38
C ALA A 54 -5.26 -4.90 -6.94
N LEU A 55 -4.05 -5.36 -7.24
CA LEU A 55 -3.79 -6.71 -7.74
C LEU A 55 -4.23 -7.77 -6.72
N VAL A 56 -3.77 -7.67 -5.48
CA VAL A 56 -4.10 -8.65 -4.43
C VAL A 56 -5.60 -8.64 -4.14
N ALA A 57 -6.22 -7.46 -4.03
CA ALA A 57 -7.66 -7.38 -3.84
C ALA A 57 -8.44 -7.97 -5.02
N GLY A 58 -7.99 -7.72 -6.26
CA GLY A 58 -8.57 -8.29 -7.47
C GLY A 58 -8.52 -9.82 -7.47
N LEU A 59 -7.35 -10.39 -7.19
CA LEU A 59 -7.18 -11.85 -7.09
C LEU A 59 -8.08 -12.48 -6.02
N LEU A 60 -8.24 -11.83 -4.86
CA LEU A 60 -9.15 -12.31 -3.81
C LEU A 60 -10.63 -12.26 -4.27
N ILE A 61 -11.03 -11.18 -4.95
CA ILE A 61 -12.38 -11.03 -5.51
C ILE A 61 -12.65 -12.11 -6.58
N GLU A 62 -11.69 -12.37 -7.46
CA GLU A 62 -11.78 -13.42 -8.49
C GLU A 62 -11.91 -14.82 -7.86
N ASN A 63 -11.34 -15.03 -6.67
CA ASN A 63 -11.51 -16.26 -5.89
C ASN A 63 -12.80 -16.29 -5.04
N GLY A 64 -13.71 -15.34 -5.22
CA GLY A 64 -15.02 -15.32 -4.56
C GLY A 64 -15.06 -14.68 -3.19
N GLU A 65 -13.96 -14.04 -2.76
CA GLU A 65 -13.92 -13.34 -1.48
C GLU A 65 -14.63 -11.97 -1.56
N LYS A 66 -15.35 -11.62 -0.52
CA LYS A 66 -15.86 -10.27 -0.33
C LYS A 66 -14.84 -9.41 0.40
N VAL A 67 -14.00 -8.74 -0.39
CA VAL A 67 -12.83 -8.03 0.09
C VAL A 67 -13.17 -6.66 0.64
N CYS A 68 -12.56 -6.30 1.78
CA CYS A 68 -12.52 -4.92 2.27
C CYS A 68 -11.07 -4.41 2.33
N ILE A 69 -10.81 -3.31 1.64
CA ILE A 69 -9.55 -2.56 1.76
C ILE A 69 -9.69 -1.55 2.89
N LEU A 70 -8.79 -1.65 3.87
CA LEU A 70 -8.71 -0.73 5.00
C LEU A 70 -7.51 0.20 4.80
N THR A 71 -7.76 1.49 4.63
CA THR A 71 -6.72 2.50 4.42
C THR A 71 -6.88 3.70 5.35
N ARG A 72 -5.85 4.54 5.44
CA ARG A 72 -5.88 5.74 6.29
C ARG A 72 -6.59 6.91 5.62
N GLY A 73 -6.57 6.95 4.29
CA GLY A 73 -7.10 8.06 3.51
C GLY A 73 -6.31 9.34 3.79
N TYR A 74 -5.06 9.38 3.38
CA TYR A 74 -4.27 10.60 3.45
C TYR A 74 -4.87 11.69 2.57
N GLY A 75 -4.68 12.98 2.94
CA GLY A 75 -5.16 14.12 2.16
C GLY A 75 -6.65 14.46 2.30
N ARG A 76 -7.45 13.66 3.02
CA ARG A 76 -8.88 13.91 3.24
C ARG A 76 -9.16 15.20 4.02
N ARG A 77 -10.27 15.82 3.71
CA ARG A 77 -10.76 17.00 4.43
C ARG A 77 -11.00 16.75 5.93
N GLU A 78 -11.59 15.59 6.28
CA GLU A 78 -11.88 15.19 7.66
C GLU A 78 -11.14 13.90 8.04
N PRO A 79 -9.84 13.95 8.40
CA PRO A 79 -9.04 12.74 8.63
C PRO A 79 -9.48 11.90 9.84
N ALA A 80 -10.25 12.45 10.77
CA ALA A 80 -10.75 11.75 11.95
C ALA A 80 -12.03 10.95 11.69
N LYS A 81 -12.78 11.27 10.63
CA LYS A 81 -14.06 10.65 10.30
C LYS A 81 -13.84 9.36 9.51
N ARG A 82 -14.58 8.30 9.85
CA ARG A 82 -14.69 7.12 9.00
C ARG A 82 -15.47 7.47 7.74
N VAL A 83 -14.96 7.03 6.57
CA VAL A 83 -15.66 7.19 5.29
C VAL A 83 -15.69 5.83 4.57
N VAL A 84 -16.84 5.47 4.07
CA VAL A 84 -17.01 4.37 3.11
C VAL A 84 -16.80 4.96 1.72
N VAL A 85 -15.70 4.58 1.09
CA VAL A 85 -15.37 5.05 -0.27
C VAL A 85 -16.07 4.22 -1.32
N SER A 86 -16.18 2.91 -1.06
CA SER A 86 -16.94 1.97 -1.89
C SER A 86 -17.59 0.93 -1.00
N ASP A 87 -18.82 0.54 -1.34
CA ASP A 87 -19.60 -0.47 -0.63
C ASP A 87 -19.49 -1.89 -1.23
N GLY A 88 -18.64 -2.04 -2.25
CA GLY A 88 -18.47 -3.29 -2.98
C GLY A 88 -19.40 -3.42 -4.22
N SER A 89 -20.16 -2.37 -4.53
CA SER A 89 -20.99 -2.28 -5.73
C SER A 89 -20.95 -0.90 -6.39
N SER A 90 -20.71 0.14 -5.59
CA SER A 90 -20.73 1.54 -6.02
C SER A 90 -19.60 2.33 -5.33
N ILE A 91 -19.12 3.37 -5.99
CA ILE A 91 -18.19 4.36 -5.41
C ILE A 91 -19.02 5.46 -4.79
N LEU A 92 -18.87 5.67 -3.47
CA LEU A 92 -19.73 6.54 -2.66
C LEU A 92 -19.07 7.87 -2.27
N ALA A 93 -17.75 8.00 -2.44
CA ALA A 93 -17.00 9.17 -2.05
C ALA A 93 -16.12 9.67 -3.19
N ASP A 94 -15.88 10.97 -3.19
CA ASP A 94 -14.90 11.63 -4.04
C ASP A 94 -13.52 11.71 -3.37
N ALA A 95 -12.54 12.28 -4.07
CA ALA A 95 -11.17 12.41 -3.59
C ALA A 95 -11.05 13.34 -2.37
N GLU A 96 -11.91 14.37 -2.27
CA GLU A 96 -11.89 15.32 -1.14
C GLU A 96 -12.34 14.66 0.17
N THR A 97 -13.35 13.80 0.10
CA THR A 97 -13.94 13.13 1.27
C THR A 97 -13.28 11.78 1.56
N GLY A 98 -12.99 10.99 0.54
CA GLY A 98 -12.44 9.63 0.64
C GLY A 98 -10.92 9.56 0.65
N GLY A 99 -10.27 10.55 0.03
CA GLY A 99 -8.84 10.56 -0.30
C GLY A 99 -8.55 10.09 -1.72
N ASP A 100 -7.49 10.60 -2.34
CA ASP A 100 -7.14 10.30 -3.73
C ASP A 100 -6.86 8.81 -3.96
N GLU A 101 -5.96 8.22 -3.17
CA GLU A 101 -5.57 6.81 -3.31
C GLU A 101 -6.74 5.82 -3.09
N PRO A 102 -7.61 5.98 -2.07
CA PRO A 102 -8.76 5.11 -1.90
C PRO A 102 -9.78 5.19 -3.04
N VAL A 103 -10.01 6.39 -3.60
CA VAL A 103 -10.90 6.56 -4.74
C VAL A 103 -10.30 5.96 -6.01
N GLU A 104 -8.99 6.12 -6.21
CA GLU A 104 -8.26 5.47 -7.30
C GLU A 104 -8.39 3.94 -7.21
N LEU A 105 -8.18 3.35 -6.01
CA LEU A 105 -8.39 1.91 -5.77
C LEU A 105 -9.81 1.47 -6.08
N ALA A 106 -10.83 2.26 -5.67
CA ALA A 106 -12.22 1.96 -5.97
C ALA A 106 -12.50 1.92 -7.48
N ARG A 107 -11.95 2.87 -8.23
CA ARG A 107 -12.08 2.93 -9.69
C ARG A 107 -11.38 1.75 -10.37
N ARG A 108 -10.13 1.45 -9.98
CA ARG A 108 -9.36 0.30 -10.51
C ARG A 108 -10.07 -1.03 -10.32
N LEU A 109 -10.74 -1.21 -9.20
CA LEU A 109 -11.48 -2.41 -8.86
C LEU A 109 -12.94 -2.39 -9.37
N GLY A 110 -13.34 -1.35 -10.13
CA GLY A 110 -14.69 -1.21 -10.66
C GLY A 110 -15.78 -1.18 -9.57
N GLY A 111 -15.45 -0.66 -8.38
CA GLY A 111 -16.34 -0.64 -7.22
C GLY A 111 -16.58 -2.00 -6.55
N LYS A 112 -15.92 -3.08 -6.98
CA LYS A 112 -16.16 -4.45 -6.49
C LYS A 112 -15.61 -4.75 -5.10
N ALA A 113 -14.71 -3.91 -4.59
CA ALA A 113 -14.20 -4.01 -3.22
C ALA A 113 -14.91 -3.02 -2.30
N VAL A 114 -15.19 -3.42 -1.06
CA VAL A 114 -15.51 -2.47 0.00
C VAL A 114 -14.22 -1.71 0.34
N ILE A 115 -14.29 -0.39 0.42
CA ILE A 115 -13.13 0.44 0.80
C ILE A 115 -13.54 1.37 1.93
N VAL A 116 -12.85 1.24 3.06
CA VAL A 116 -13.12 2.05 4.26
C VAL A 116 -11.86 2.78 4.67
N THR A 117 -11.99 4.10 4.78
CA THR A 117 -10.92 4.95 5.31
C THR A 117 -11.18 5.30 6.76
N ASP A 118 -10.23 4.95 7.64
CA ASP A 118 -10.28 5.23 9.08
C ASP A 118 -8.85 5.20 9.65
N ARG A 119 -8.59 5.93 10.69
CA ARG A 119 -7.33 5.83 11.46
C ARG A 119 -7.26 4.54 12.27
N ASP A 120 -8.39 4.08 12.83
CA ASP A 120 -8.50 2.83 13.57
C ASP A 120 -8.98 1.69 12.65
N ARG A 121 -7.99 0.92 12.11
CA ARG A 121 -8.26 -0.22 11.23
C ARG A 121 -9.06 -1.32 11.91
N VAL A 122 -8.90 -1.49 13.24
CA VAL A 122 -9.63 -2.51 13.99
C VAL A 122 -11.11 -2.14 14.08
N ALA A 123 -11.40 -0.88 14.41
CA ALA A 123 -12.77 -0.38 14.43
C ALA A 123 -13.42 -0.36 13.02
N ALA A 124 -12.61 -0.03 11.99
CA ALA A 124 -13.08 -0.08 10.59
C ALA A 124 -13.39 -1.50 10.13
N ALA A 125 -12.55 -2.48 10.49
CA ALA A 125 -12.78 -3.88 10.16
C ALA A 125 -14.07 -4.41 10.80
N LYS A 126 -14.27 -4.13 12.09
CA LYS A 126 -15.51 -4.52 12.80
C LYS A 126 -16.74 -3.92 12.12
N PHE A 127 -16.69 -2.63 11.77
CA PHE A 127 -17.75 -1.95 11.03
C PHE A 127 -18.00 -2.61 9.66
N ALA A 128 -16.95 -2.80 8.85
CA ALA A 128 -17.08 -3.36 7.52
C ALA A 128 -17.65 -4.79 7.52
N ARG A 129 -17.32 -5.58 8.53
CA ARG A 129 -17.92 -6.92 8.69
C ARG A 129 -19.40 -6.86 9.01
N SER A 130 -19.82 -6.01 9.95
CA SER A 130 -21.23 -5.92 10.33
C SER A 130 -22.11 -5.37 9.23
N GLU A 131 -21.63 -4.34 8.52
CA GLU A 131 -22.43 -3.64 7.51
C GLU A 131 -22.42 -4.34 6.15
N PHE A 132 -21.26 -4.87 5.75
CA PHE A 132 -21.09 -5.38 4.39
C PHE A 132 -20.86 -6.90 4.34
N GLY A 133 -20.69 -7.58 5.47
CA GLY A 133 -20.45 -9.02 5.52
C GLY A 133 -19.16 -9.43 4.78
N VAL A 134 -18.08 -8.66 4.90
CA VAL A 134 -16.79 -8.92 4.25
C VAL A 134 -16.17 -10.19 4.82
N THR A 135 -15.47 -10.94 3.96
CA THR A 135 -14.86 -12.23 4.28
C THR A 135 -13.32 -12.15 4.38
N CYS A 136 -12.71 -11.09 3.84
CA CYS A 136 -11.27 -10.89 3.85
C CYS A 136 -10.91 -9.40 3.88
N PHE A 137 -9.77 -9.08 4.51
CA PHE A 137 -9.24 -7.72 4.60
C PHE A 137 -7.92 -7.56 3.85
N VAL A 138 -7.73 -6.42 3.20
CA VAL A 138 -6.45 -5.94 2.70
C VAL A 138 -6.13 -4.63 3.42
N LEU A 139 -5.02 -4.61 4.18
CA LEU A 139 -4.54 -3.42 4.88
C LEU A 139 -3.60 -2.64 3.95
N ASP A 140 -4.06 -1.52 3.44
CA ASP A 140 -3.23 -0.59 2.69
C ASP A 140 -2.37 0.24 3.64
N ASP A 141 -1.06 0.33 3.34
CA ASP A 141 -0.02 0.91 4.19
C ASP A 141 -0.02 0.27 5.60
N GLY A 142 -0.15 -1.07 5.63
CA GLY A 142 -0.40 -1.84 6.86
C GLY A 142 0.83 -2.25 7.65
N PHE A 143 2.05 -2.25 7.08
CA PHE A 143 3.24 -2.87 7.68
C PHE A 143 3.60 -2.31 9.05
N GLN A 144 3.47 -0.98 9.26
CA GLN A 144 3.65 -0.34 10.55
C GLN A 144 2.43 -0.47 11.47
N HIS A 145 1.26 -0.86 10.95
CA HIS A 145 0.01 -0.89 11.73
C HIS A 145 -0.18 -2.21 12.47
N ARG A 146 0.78 -2.56 13.36
CA ARG A 146 0.86 -3.85 14.07
C ARG A 146 -0.32 -4.12 15.01
N ARG A 147 -1.13 -3.12 15.33
CA ARG A 147 -2.34 -3.28 16.14
C ARG A 147 -3.42 -4.12 15.44
N ALA A 148 -3.47 -4.12 14.12
CA ALA A 148 -4.35 -5.00 13.34
C ALA A 148 -3.65 -6.33 13.09
N ALA A 149 -4.21 -7.44 13.59
CA ALA A 149 -3.71 -8.78 13.32
C ALA A 149 -3.90 -9.11 11.84
N ARG A 150 -2.92 -9.79 11.27
CA ARG A 150 -2.93 -10.26 9.87
C ARG A 150 -2.16 -11.57 9.77
N GLY A 151 -2.53 -12.37 8.78
CA GLY A 151 -1.89 -13.65 8.48
C GLY A 151 -0.75 -13.55 7.47
N LEU A 152 -0.66 -12.42 6.72
CA LEU A 152 0.36 -12.23 5.69
C LEU A 152 0.78 -10.76 5.65
N ASP A 153 2.09 -10.51 5.70
CA ASP A 153 2.72 -9.20 5.50
C ASP A 153 3.48 -9.17 4.15
N ILE A 154 2.99 -8.38 3.21
CA ILE A 154 3.64 -8.11 1.92
C ILE A 154 4.30 -6.74 1.99
N VAL A 155 5.59 -6.66 1.66
CA VAL A 155 6.34 -5.40 1.67
C VAL A 155 6.78 -5.03 0.26
N CYS A 156 6.38 -3.84 -0.19
CA CYS A 156 6.82 -3.28 -1.46
C CYS A 156 8.14 -2.53 -1.28
N ILE A 157 9.12 -2.83 -2.13
CA ILE A 157 10.42 -2.15 -2.19
C ILE A 157 10.59 -1.59 -3.60
N ASP A 158 10.75 -0.27 -3.71
CA ASP A 158 11.01 0.42 -4.98
C ASP A 158 12.45 0.16 -5.41
N ALA A 159 12.66 -0.47 -6.56
CA ALA A 159 13.98 -0.80 -7.07
C ALA A 159 14.86 0.42 -7.36
N THR A 160 14.27 1.60 -7.56
CA THR A 160 14.99 2.85 -7.85
C THR A 160 15.56 3.52 -6.59
N ASP A 161 14.95 3.28 -5.42
CA ASP A 161 15.41 3.77 -4.11
C ASP A 161 14.97 2.82 -2.99
N PRO A 162 15.58 1.62 -2.89
CA PRO A 162 15.09 0.52 -2.06
C PRO A 162 15.01 0.85 -0.58
N PHE A 163 15.98 1.60 -0.08
CA PHE A 163 16.14 1.89 1.34
C PHE A 163 16.16 3.40 1.65
N GLY A 164 15.68 4.25 0.72
CA GLY A 164 15.48 5.68 0.97
C GLY A 164 16.72 6.44 1.44
N GLY A 165 17.90 6.10 0.90
CA GLY A 165 19.17 6.68 1.30
C GLY A 165 19.73 6.14 2.63
N GLY A 166 19.06 5.14 3.27
CA GLY A 166 19.59 4.43 4.46
C GLY A 166 19.34 5.12 5.80
N GLU A 167 18.86 6.36 5.82
CA GLU A 167 18.56 7.09 7.06
C GLU A 167 17.08 7.05 7.42
N LEU A 168 16.80 7.02 8.73
CA LEU A 168 15.43 7.05 9.26
C LEU A 168 14.85 8.48 9.26
N LEU A 169 13.52 8.58 9.20
CA LEU A 169 12.82 9.85 9.34
C LEU A 169 13.22 10.55 10.67
N PRO A 170 13.33 11.88 10.67
CA PRO A 170 13.15 12.81 9.56
C PRO A 170 14.45 13.07 8.76
N ALA A 171 15.57 12.40 9.10
CA ALA A 171 16.88 12.62 8.46
C ALA A 171 16.97 12.00 7.05
N GLY A 172 16.24 10.90 6.82
CA GLY A 172 16.08 10.21 5.54
C GLY A 172 14.64 9.80 5.30
N ARG A 173 14.45 8.75 4.51
CA ARG A 173 13.11 8.29 4.07
C ARG A 173 12.65 6.99 4.74
N LEU A 174 13.50 6.31 5.53
CA LEU A 174 13.08 5.10 6.22
C LEU A 174 12.08 5.39 7.34
N ARG A 175 10.94 4.68 7.33
CA ARG A 175 9.95 4.65 8.42
C ARG A 175 10.36 3.72 9.55
N GLU A 176 11.14 2.70 9.23
CA GLU A 176 11.75 1.74 10.16
C GLU A 176 13.01 1.12 9.57
N SER A 177 13.84 0.53 10.45
CA SER A 177 15.06 -0.15 10.03
C SER A 177 14.78 -1.28 9.01
N PRO A 178 15.64 -1.45 8.00
CA PRO A 178 15.57 -2.60 7.09
C PRO A 178 15.53 -3.97 7.80
N ALA A 179 16.12 -4.07 9.00
CA ALA A 179 16.04 -5.28 9.83
C ALA A 179 14.61 -5.71 10.17
N ASN A 180 13.64 -4.80 10.10
CA ASN A 180 12.23 -5.11 10.33
C ASN A 180 11.56 -5.85 9.15
N LEU A 181 12.24 -5.95 7.99
CA LEU A 181 11.82 -6.80 6.86
C LEU A 181 11.73 -8.27 7.25
N ARG A 182 12.39 -8.70 8.35
CA ARG A 182 12.23 -10.07 8.90
C ARG A 182 10.78 -10.45 9.22
N ARG A 183 9.87 -9.47 9.31
CA ARG A 183 8.43 -9.71 9.54
C ARG A 183 7.66 -9.93 8.25
N ALA A 184 8.26 -9.64 7.10
CA ALA A 184 7.61 -9.83 5.81
C ALA A 184 7.57 -11.31 5.45
N ASP A 185 6.41 -11.79 5.04
CA ASP A 185 6.24 -13.11 4.44
C ASP A 185 6.57 -13.07 2.96
N ALA A 186 6.31 -11.92 2.32
CA ALA A 186 6.66 -11.69 0.93
C ALA A 186 7.20 -10.26 0.72
N VAL A 187 8.15 -10.13 -0.20
CA VAL A 187 8.66 -8.85 -0.68
C VAL A 187 8.38 -8.73 -2.18
N ILE A 188 7.77 -7.63 -2.58
CA ILE A 188 7.56 -7.30 -3.99
C ILE A 188 8.50 -6.16 -4.34
N ILE A 189 9.47 -6.44 -5.21
CA ILE A 189 10.35 -5.42 -5.80
C ILE A 189 9.55 -4.75 -6.91
N THR A 190 9.13 -3.52 -6.68
CA THR A 190 8.39 -2.71 -7.67
C THR A 190 9.37 -1.94 -8.55
N LYS A 191 8.93 -1.60 -9.77
CA LYS A 191 9.77 -0.97 -10.81
C LYS A 191 11.06 -1.77 -11.06
N ALA A 192 10.94 -3.10 -11.09
CA ALA A 192 12.08 -4.00 -11.23
C ALA A 192 12.86 -3.75 -12.54
N GLU A 193 12.18 -3.27 -13.58
CA GLU A 193 12.76 -2.87 -14.87
C GLU A 193 13.75 -1.68 -14.76
N ALA A 194 13.61 -0.86 -13.72
CA ALA A 194 14.46 0.30 -13.48
C ALA A 194 15.60 0.04 -12.47
N ALA A 195 15.75 -1.21 -12.01
CA ALA A 195 16.80 -1.58 -11.09
C ALA A 195 18.20 -1.46 -11.73
N ALA A 196 19.13 -0.82 -11.05
CA ALA A 196 20.51 -0.77 -11.50
C ALA A 196 21.21 -2.14 -11.45
N ASP A 197 20.91 -2.92 -10.39
CA ASP A 197 21.38 -4.30 -10.18
C ASP A 197 20.36 -5.06 -9.33
N LEU A 198 19.47 -5.76 -10.02
CA LEU A 198 18.36 -6.48 -9.39
C LEU A 198 18.86 -7.67 -8.54
N ALA A 199 19.90 -8.37 -9.00
CA ALA A 199 20.43 -9.52 -8.28
C ALA A 199 21.08 -9.09 -6.94
N LYS A 200 21.80 -7.97 -6.94
CA LYS A 200 22.37 -7.39 -5.73
C LYS A 200 21.29 -6.93 -4.77
N LEU A 201 20.22 -6.29 -5.27
CA LEU A 201 19.09 -5.87 -4.47
C LEU A 201 18.40 -7.06 -3.80
N GLU A 202 18.13 -8.13 -4.53
CA GLU A 202 17.56 -9.35 -3.96
C GLU A 202 18.45 -9.97 -2.88
N GLN A 203 19.76 -10.01 -3.10
CA GLN A 203 20.70 -10.49 -2.11
C GLN A 203 20.68 -9.63 -0.84
N GLU A 204 20.54 -8.30 -0.99
CA GLU A 204 20.45 -7.38 0.12
C GLU A 204 19.14 -7.55 0.90
N ILE A 205 18.00 -7.72 0.20
CA ILE A 205 16.70 -8.01 0.81
C ILE A 205 16.77 -9.33 1.61
N ARG A 206 17.36 -10.39 1.04
CA ARG A 206 17.49 -11.70 1.71
C ARG A 206 18.31 -11.64 3.00
N ARG A 207 19.24 -10.68 3.16
CA ARG A 207 19.96 -10.48 4.43
C ARG A 207 19.04 -10.03 5.56
N PHE A 208 17.98 -9.29 5.23
CA PHE A 208 17.02 -8.77 6.21
C PHE A 208 15.76 -9.63 6.34
N ALA A 209 15.39 -10.34 5.29
CA ALA A 209 14.18 -11.17 5.19
C ALA A 209 14.52 -12.51 4.52
N PRO A 210 15.31 -13.40 5.20
CA PRO A 210 15.77 -14.65 4.60
C PRO A 210 14.64 -15.61 4.26
N GLU A 211 13.53 -15.58 5.00
CA GLU A 211 12.39 -16.49 4.83
C GLU A 211 11.31 -15.93 3.88
N ALA A 212 11.41 -14.64 3.49
CA ALA A 212 10.39 -14.02 2.65
C ALA A 212 10.50 -14.52 1.19
N GLU A 213 9.34 -14.76 0.59
CA GLU A 213 9.24 -14.95 -0.86
C GLU A 213 9.49 -13.62 -1.57
N ILE A 214 10.32 -13.62 -2.63
CA ILE A 214 10.64 -12.41 -3.39
C ILE A 214 10.00 -12.48 -4.76
N PHE A 215 9.16 -11.49 -5.05
CA PHE A 215 8.52 -11.28 -6.35
C PHE A 215 9.05 -10.00 -7.01
N ARG A 216 8.99 -9.96 -8.34
CA ARG A 216 9.33 -8.79 -9.15
C ARG A 216 8.07 -8.26 -9.79
N ALA A 217 7.87 -6.95 -9.74
CA ALA A 217 6.77 -6.27 -10.41
C ALA A 217 7.35 -5.18 -11.32
N GLU A 218 6.92 -5.20 -12.56
CA GLU A 218 7.32 -4.24 -13.58
C GLU A 218 6.14 -3.34 -13.93
N SER A 219 6.43 -2.09 -14.29
CA SER A 219 5.44 -1.13 -14.75
C SER A 219 5.57 -1.00 -16.26
N GLY A 220 4.48 -1.25 -16.96
CA GLY A 220 4.43 -1.13 -18.42
C GLY A 220 3.23 -0.33 -18.87
N ILE A 221 3.36 0.33 -20.04
CA ILE A 221 2.23 0.97 -20.71
C ILE A 221 1.39 -0.11 -21.35
N SER A 222 0.16 -0.32 -20.87
CA SER A 222 -0.78 -1.28 -21.44
C SER A 222 -1.49 -0.73 -22.68
N GLY A 223 -1.57 0.59 -22.82
CA GLY A 223 -2.18 1.25 -23.95
C GLY A 223 -2.47 2.73 -23.69
N PHE A 224 -3.07 3.37 -24.68
CA PHE A 224 -3.47 4.77 -24.66
C PHE A 224 -4.98 4.88 -24.86
N THR A 225 -5.60 5.83 -24.23
CA THR A 225 -7.04 6.09 -24.32
C THR A 225 -7.26 7.55 -24.69
N GLU A 226 -8.16 7.82 -25.60
CA GLU A 226 -8.60 9.19 -25.90
C GLU A 226 -9.20 9.82 -24.65
N LEU A 227 -8.82 11.10 -24.38
CA LEU A 227 -9.28 11.81 -23.18
C LEU A 227 -10.81 11.91 -23.10
N SER A 228 -11.47 12.14 -24.23
CA SER A 228 -12.93 12.20 -24.36
C SER A 228 -13.60 10.91 -23.90
N ALA A 229 -13.09 9.78 -24.36
CA ALA A 229 -13.58 8.44 -24.02
C ALA A 229 -13.32 8.10 -22.53
N PHE A 230 -12.12 8.47 -22.02
CA PHE A 230 -11.79 8.34 -20.60
C PHE A 230 -12.74 9.14 -19.71
N LEU A 231 -13.03 10.39 -20.09
CA LEU A 231 -13.95 11.26 -19.35
C LEU A 231 -15.41 10.78 -19.42
N ALA A 232 -15.79 10.12 -20.52
CA ALA A 232 -17.11 9.50 -20.68
C ALA A 232 -17.25 8.18 -19.90
N GLY A 233 -16.17 7.67 -19.29
CA GLY A 233 -16.19 6.39 -18.58
C GLY A 233 -16.30 5.16 -19.49
N GLU A 234 -15.97 5.32 -20.76
CA GLU A 234 -16.01 4.23 -21.72
C GLU A 234 -14.86 3.23 -21.46
N ASN A 235 -15.16 1.93 -21.51
CA ASN A 235 -14.16 0.88 -21.53
C ASN A 235 -13.49 0.86 -22.90
N VAL A 236 -12.40 1.59 -23.04
CA VAL A 236 -11.71 1.74 -24.32
C VAL A 236 -10.73 0.61 -24.51
N SER A 237 -10.78 -0.02 -25.67
CA SER A 237 -9.72 -0.91 -26.15
C SER A 237 -8.43 -0.11 -26.27
N SER A 238 -7.44 -0.47 -25.49
CA SER A 238 -6.14 0.20 -25.47
C SER A 238 -5.46 0.08 -26.83
N ASN A 239 -5.36 1.19 -27.54
CA ASN A 239 -4.47 1.28 -28.68
C ASN A 239 -3.03 1.35 -28.17
N ARG A 240 -2.15 0.44 -28.58
CA ARG A 240 -0.74 0.42 -28.13
C ARG A 240 0.14 1.39 -28.92
N GLU A 241 -0.36 1.97 -29.98
CA GLU A 241 0.38 2.88 -30.85
C GLU A 241 -0.22 4.30 -30.77
N LEU A 242 0.64 5.28 -30.55
CA LEU A 242 0.27 6.68 -30.70
C LEU A 242 0.33 7.05 -32.18
N PRO A 243 -0.67 7.78 -32.71
CA PRO A 243 -0.74 8.12 -34.12
C PRO A 243 0.30 9.16 -34.58
N GLY A 244 1.22 9.57 -33.70
CA GLY A 244 2.26 10.58 -34.00
C GLY A 244 3.06 10.98 -32.77
N PRO A 245 3.89 12.03 -32.88
CA PRO A 245 4.64 12.57 -31.75
C PRO A 245 3.69 13.01 -30.62
N ALA A 246 3.97 12.62 -29.40
CA ALA A 246 3.16 12.98 -28.26
C ALA A 246 4.03 13.51 -27.10
N PHE A 247 3.47 14.41 -26.31
CA PHE A 247 4.06 14.84 -25.04
C PHE A 247 3.31 14.16 -23.89
N ALA A 248 4.07 13.52 -22.99
CA ALA A 248 3.50 12.99 -21.77
C ALA A 248 3.76 13.97 -20.61
N PHE A 249 2.73 14.22 -19.82
CA PHE A 249 2.85 14.96 -18.55
C PHE A 249 1.98 14.28 -17.50
N CYS A 250 2.41 14.33 -16.25
CA CYS A 250 1.60 13.87 -15.12
C CYS A 250 1.83 14.75 -13.89
N GLY A 251 0.81 14.86 -13.05
CA GLY A 251 0.95 15.36 -11.69
C GLY A 251 1.32 14.20 -10.78
N LEU A 252 2.49 14.26 -10.15
CA LEU A 252 2.86 13.30 -9.10
C LEU A 252 2.57 13.96 -7.75
N GLY A 253 1.67 13.35 -6.97
CA GLY A 253 1.53 13.70 -5.56
C GLY A 253 2.79 13.24 -4.80
N ASN A 254 3.29 14.12 -3.95
CA ASN A 254 4.41 13.81 -3.04
C ASN A 254 3.94 12.98 -1.84
#